data_7ef53201674954346db9f682dc0c6176
#
_entry.id   7ef53201674954346db9f682dc0c6176
#
_cell.length_a   1.000
_cell.length_b   1.000
_cell.length_c   1.000
_cell.angle_alpha   90.00
_cell.angle_beta   90.00
_cell.angle_gamma   90.00
#
_symmetry.space_group_name_H-M   'P 1'
#
loop_
_entity.id
_entity.type
_entity.pdbx_description
1 polymer ?
#
loop_
_entity_poly.entity_id
_entity_poly.type
_entity_poly.pdbx_seq_one_letter_code
_entity_poly.pdbx_strand_id
1 'polypeptide(L)'
;MKLITISGPPSSGKTSVIIKLIEVLRESGIKKIGAVKFDCLTSFDHERYEEAGVPIVTGFSGKVCPDHFFISNINDAVKWGVQSGFDMLITESAGLCNRCSPHISEIPAVCVIDNLSGINTPRKIGPMLKFADCVVITKGDIVSQAEREVFKFNVRQVNTKAKIIFVNGITGQGAFMLAKYLKNAVDITDLSDMRLRFTTPASVCSYCTGETRIGEEFQNGMMKKMEFPTSHHDAAPGAAAETGGQKE
;
A
#
# COMPACT_ATOMS: atom_id res chain seq x y z
N MET A 1 -0.81 15.90 7.57
CA MET A 1 -0.04 14.69 7.22
C MET A 1 -0.39 14.24 5.81
N LYS A 2 0.56 13.81 5.00
CA LYS A 2 0.29 13.22 3.68
C LYS A 2 0.01 11.73 3.82
N LEU A 3 -0.93 11.20 3.04
CA LEU A 3 -1.19 9.75 2.96
C LEU A 3 -0.85 9.26 1.55
N ILE A 4 -0.17 8.12 1.47
CA ILE A 4 0.12 7.43 0.20
C ILE A 4 -0.34 5.97 0.32
N THR A 5 -1.10 5.49 -0.65
CA THR A 5 -1.49 4.07 -0.71
C THR A 5 -0.65 3.33 -1.74
N ILE A 6 0.03 2.27 -1.30
CA ILE A 6 0.85 1.41 -2.15
C ILE A 6 0.32 -0.02 -2.09
N SER A 7 -0.02 -0.54 -3.24
CA SER A 7 -0.54 -1.90 -3.39
C SER A 7 0.13 -2.63 -4.55
N GLY A 8 -0.07 -3.91 -4.64
CA GLY A 8 0.50 -4.71 -5.73
C GLY A 8 0.54 -6.19 -5.39
N PRO A 9 0.74 -7.07 -6.37
CA PRO A 9 0.83 -8.50 -6.15
C PRO A 9 1.92 -8.88 -5.12
N PRO A 10 1.81 -10.04 -4.49
CA PRO A 10 2.89 -10.58 -3.66
C PRO A 10 4.20 -10.63 -4.43
N SER A 11 5.31 -10.47 -3.73
CA SER A 11 6.68 -10.52 -4.28
C SER A 11 6.99 -9.51 -5.39
N SER A 12 6.11 -8.52 -5.62
CA SER A 12 6.38 -7.46 -6.61
C SER A 12 7.44 -6.44 -6.18
N GLY A 13 7.96 -6.54 -4.95
CA GLY A 13 9.00 -5.66 -4.42
C GLY A 13 8.49 -4.37 -3.76
N LYS A 14 7.22 -4.33 -3.33
CA LYS A 14 6.60 -3.18 -2.64
C LYS A 14 7.46 -2.66 -1.51
N THR A 15 7.77 -3.50 -0.52
CA THR A 15 8.55 -3.15 0.66
C THR A 15 9.91 -2.53 0.30
N SER A 16 10.63 -3.13 -0.66
CA SER A 16 11.92 -2.60 -1.14
C SER A 16 11.77 -1.21 -1.78
N VAL A 17 10.73 -1.04 -2.61
CA VAL A 17 10.43 0.26 -3.25
C VAL A 17 10.09 1.31 -2.20
N ILE A 18 9.28 0.96 -1.18
CA ILE A 18 8.88 1.87 -0.11
C ILE A 18 10.10 2.32 0.70
N ILE A 19 10.98 1.41 1.07
CA ILE A 19 12.21 1.75 1.82
C ILE A 19 13.06 2.72 1.00
N LYS A 20 13.32 2.44 -0.27
CA LYS A 20 14.08 3.34 -1.15
C LYS A 20 13.39 4.68 -1.40
N LEU A 21 12.07 4.68 -1.45
CA LEU A 21 11.27 5.91 -1.52
C LEU A 21 11.45 6.75 -0.26
N ILE A 22 11.38 6.14 0.93
CA ILE A 22 11.53 6.82 2.22
C ILE A 22 12.93 7.44 2.37
N GLU A 23 13.99 6.72 1.97
CA GLU A 23 15.36 7.25 1.94
C GLU A 23 15.41 8.59 1.18
N VAL A 24 14.90 8.61 -0.05
CA VAL A 24 14.89 9.80 -0.91
C VAL A 24 13.97 10.91 -0.38
N LEU A 25 12.81 10.56 0.19
CA LEU A 25 11.90 11.54 0.79
C LEU A 25 12.53 12.24 1.98
N ARG A 26 13.27 11.53 2.83
CA ARG A 26 14.02 12.08 3.97
C ARG A 26 15.10 13.06 3.51
N GLU A 27 15.83 12.73 2.45
CA GLU A 27 16.80 13.63 1.83
C GLU A 27 16.16 14.89 1.26
N SER A 28 14.91 14.80 0.78
CA SER A 28 14.14 15.93 0.24
C SER A 28 13.37 16.75 1.29
N GLY A 29 13.58 16.46 2.59
CA GLY A 29 13.05 17.24 3.70
C GLY A 29 11.80 16.70 4.39
N ILE A 30 11.20 15.60 3.91
CA ILE A 30 10.09 14.92 4.59
C ILE A 30 10.70 13.91 5.57
N LYS A 31 10.79 14.29 6.85
CA LYS A 31 11.61 13.54 7.81
C LYS A 31 10.84 12.52 8.64
N LYS A 32 9.63 12.86 9.06
CA LYS A 32 8.79 12.02 9.93
C LYS A 32 7.86 11.18 9.07
N ILE A 33 8.30 9.99 8.68
CA ILE A 33 7.53 9.08 7.84
C ILE A 33 7.23 7.81 8.62
N GLY A 34 5.95 7.46 8.71
CA GLY A 34 5.47 6.19 9.26
C GLY A 34 4.96 5.25 8.17
N ALA A 35 4.90 3.96 8.47
CA ALA A 35 4.35 2.95 7.58
C ALA A 35 3.28 2.10 8.28
N VAL A 36 2.28 1.67 7.52
CA VAL A 36 1.32 0.65 7.97
C VAL A 36 1.24 -0.44 6.92
N LYS A 37 1.47 -1.67 7.33
CA LYS A 37 1.40 -2.83 6.45
C LYS A 37 0.17 -3.66 6.74
N PHE A 38 -0.62 -3.91 5.70
CA PHE A 38 -1.79 -4.78 5.71
C PHE A 38 -1.45 -6.06 4.94
N ASP A 39 -1.22 -7.14 5.66
CA ASP A 39 -0.84 -8.43 5.07
C ASP A 39 -1.86 -9.54 5.38
N CYS A 40 -1.64 -10.74 4.87
CA CYS A 40 -2.59 -11.83 4.99
C CYS A 40 -2.33 -12.69 6.23
N LEU A 41 -1.17 -13.35 6.31
CA LEU A 41 -0.87 -14.34 7.35
C LEU A 41 0.41 -14.01 8.13
N THR A 42 1.52 -13.92 7.45
CA THR A 42 2.84 -13.68 8.06
C THR A 42 3.66 -12.76 7.16
N SER A 43 4.53 -11.97 7.77
CA SER A 43 5.46 -11.12 7.05
C SER A 43 6.71 -10.91 7.91
N PHE A 44 7.88 -11.01 7.29
CA PHE A 44 9.16 -10.63 7.89
C PHE A 44 9.61 -9.23 7.46
N ASP A 45 8.75 -8.51 6.72
CA ASP A 45 9.11 -7.20 6.20
C ASP A 45 9.20 -6.12 7.28
N HIS A 46 8.61 -6.35 8.48
CA HIS A 46 8.72 -5.41 9.59
C HIS A 46 10.18 -5.16 9.99
N GLU A 47 11.02 -6.21 10.02
CA GLU A 47 12.46 -6.11 10.32
C GLU A 47 13.14 -5.15 9.37
N ARG A 48 12.80 -5.18 8.09
CA ARG A 48 13.36 -4.31 7.06
C ARG A 48 12.97 -2.84 7.24
N TYR A 49 11.76 -2.57 7.73
CA TYR A 49 11.34 -1.21 8.07
C TYR A 49 12.05 -0.71 9.32
N GLU A 50 12.23 -1.56 10.33
CA GLU A 50 12.96 -1.25 11.55
C GLU A 50 14.42 -0.96 11.25
N GLU A 51 15.10 -1.78 10.46
CA GLU A 51 16.46 -1.54 9.98
C GLU A 51 16.60 -0.19 9.25
N ALA A 52 15.56 0.22 8.52
CA ALA A 52 15.50 1.52 7.85
C ALA A 52 15.09 2.66 8.80
N GLY A 53 14.88 2.38 10.09
CA GLY A 53 14.46 3.37 11.08
C GLY A 53 13.08 3.97 10.78
N VAL A 54 12.15 3.16 10.29
CA VAL A 54 10.78 3.58 9.93
C VAL A 54 9.80 3.02 10.95
N PRO A 55 9.08 3.86 11.70
CA PRO A 55 7.97 3.41 12.53
C PRO A 55 6.95 2.65 11.69
N ILE A 56 6.65 1.40 12.08
CA ILE A 56 5.75 0.51 11.34
C ILE A 56 4.74 -0.13 12.26
N VAL A 57 3.49 -0.22 11.78
CA VAL A 57 2.47 -1.10 12.36
C VAL A 57 2.08 -2.12 11.30
N THR A 58 2.16 -3.40 11.64
CA THR A 58 1.80 -4.50 10.74
C THR A 58 0.55 -5.20 11.26
N GLY A 59 -0.43 -5.38 10.39
CA GLY A 59 -1.64 -6.12 10.69
C GLY A 59 -1.86 -7.28 9.72
N PHE A 60 -2.43 -8.36 10.24
CA PHE A 60 -2.69 -9.58 9.48
C PHE A 60 -4.19 -9.83 9.36
N SER A 61 -4.69 -9.92 8.15
CA SER A 61 -6.11 -10.14 7.87
C SER A 61 -6.57 -11.55 8.28
N GLY A 62 -5.68 -12.53 8.23
CA GLY A 62 -6.02 -13.93 8.51
C GLY A 62 -7.03 -14.46 7.50
N LYS A 63 -8.24 -14.79 7.98
CA LYS A 63 -9.33 -15.32 7.16
C LYS A 63 -10.16 -14.24 6.45
N VAL A 64 -9.95 -12.96 6.78
CA VAL A 64 -10.64 -11.83 6.14
C VAL A 64 -9.90 -11.43 4.86
N CYS A 65 -10.62 -10.95 3.85
CA CYS A 65 -10.01 -10.41 2.64
C CYS A 65 -9.05 -9.25 2.99
N PRO A 66 -7.79 -9.23 2.52
CA PRO A 66 -6.84 -8.17 2.85
C PRO A 66 -7.31 -6.76 2.48
N ASP A 67 -8.02 -6.61 1.37
CA ASP A 67 -8.54 -5.30 0.98
C ASP A 67 -9.70 -4.85 1.88
N HIS A 68 -10.53 -5.79 2.37
CA HIS A 68 -11.55 -5.50 3.38
C HIS A 68 -10.88 -5.13 4.71
N PHE A 69 -9.85 -5.86 5.11
CA PHE A 69 -9.07 -5.59 6.30
C PHE A 69 -8.41 -4.20 6.23
N PHE A 70 -7.88 -3.82 5.08
CA PHE A 70 -7.37 -2.47 4.84
C PHE A 70 -8.46 -1.41 5.11
N ILE A 71 -9.62 -1.54 4.48
CA ILE A 71 -10.69 -0.55 4.61
C ILE A 71 -11.23 -0.46 6.04
N SER A 72 -11.28 -1.57 6.76
CA SER A 72 -11.73 -1.59 8.16
C SER A 72 -10.76 -0.89 9.12
N ASN A 73 -9.52 -0.67 8.72
CA ASN A 73 -8.46 -0.16 9.59
C ASN A 73 -7.82 1.15 9.11
N ILE A 74 -8.11 1.61 7.90
CA ILE A 74 -7.43 2.78 7.34
C ILE A 74 -7.70 4.08 8.11
N ASN A 75 -8.91 4.25 8.65
CA ASN A 75 -9.23 5.40 9.49
C ASN A 75 -8.39 5.43 10.76
N ASP A 76 -8.19 4.28 11.40
CA ASP A 76 -7.39 4.17 12.63
C ASP A 76 -5.90 4.37 12.31
N ALA A 77 -5.44 3.88 11.17
CA ALA A 77 -4.09 4.14 10.66
C ALA A 77 -3.84 5.65 10.45
N VAL A 78 -4.79 6.36 9.86
CA VAL A 78 -4.69 7.82 9.66
C VAL A 78 -4.69 8.56 11.00
N LYS A 79 -5.56 8.20 11.93
CA LYS A 79 -5.57 8.77 13.29
C LYS A 79 -4.22 8.58 13.97
N TRP A 80 -3.68 7.36 13.93
CA TRP A 80 -2.35 7.07 14.48
C TRP A 80 -1.27 7.95 13.83
N GLY A 81 -1.26 8.05 12.52
CA GLY A 81 -0.28 8.85 11.80
C GLY A 81 -0.33 10.35 12.17
N VAL A 82 -1.54 10.91 12.31
CA VAL A 82 -1.74 12.30 12.72
C VAL A 82 -1.30 12.51 14.18
N GLN A 83 -1.69 11.63 15.09
CA GLN A 83 -1.32 11.68 16.51
C GLN A 83 0.19 11.51 16.72
N SER A 84 0.83 10.70 15.90
CA SER A 84 2.29 10.53 15.90
C SER A 84 3.05 11.71 15.29
N GLY A 85 2.36 12.67 14.70
CA GLY A 85 2.96 13.84 14.09
C GLY A 85 3.81 13.52 12.85
N PHE A 86 3.44 12.51 12.08
CA PHE A 86 4.13 12.19 10.84
C PHE A 86 3.87 13.26 9.77
N ASP A 87 4.89 13.55 8.99
CA ASP A 87 4.76 14.37 7.77
C ASP A 87 4.05 13.56 6.68
N MET A 88 4.32 12.24 6.64
CA MET A 88 3.77 11.31 5.66
C MET A 88 3.52 9.93 6.28
N LEU A 89 2.38 9.35 5.95
CA LEU A 89 2.04 7.96 6.22
C LEU A 89 1.96 7.18 4.91
N ILE A 90 2.67 6.05 4.83
CA ILE A 90 2.65 5.17 3.67
C ILE A 90 1.96 3.87 4.07
N THR A 91 0.93 3.49 3.35
CA THR A 91 0.30 2.18 3.54
C THR A 91 0.78 1.20 2.49
N GLU A 92 1.17 0.00 2.94
CA GLU A 92 1.48 -1.14 2.08
C GLU A 92 0.37 -2.18 2.22
N SER A 93 -0.32 -2.53 1.14
CA SER A 93 -1.33 -3.58 1.16
C SER A 93 -0.96 -4.77 0.28
N ALA A 94 -1.26 -5.98 0.77
CA ALA A 94 -1.11 -7.21 0.02
C ALA A 94 -2.18 -7.29 -1.05
N GLY A 95 -1.82 -7.08 -2.30
CA GLY A 95 -2.71 -7.12 -3.45
C GLY A 95 -3.04 -8.53 -3.90
N LEU A 96 -3.82 -9.26 -3.14
CA LEU A 96 -4.16 -10.66 -3.44
C LEU A 96 -5.42 -10.81 -4.31
N CYS A 97 -6.26 -9.77 -4.37
CA CYS A 97 -7.54 -9.84 -5.06
C CYS A 97 -7.54 -9.00 -6.34
N ASN A 98 -7.97 -9.59 -7.45
CA ASN A 98 -8.11 -8.90 -8.74
C ASN A 98 -9.49 -8.21 -8.90
N ARG A 99 -10.33 -8.17 -7.86
CA ARG A 99 -11.71 -7.69 -7.92
C ARG A 99 -11.91 -6.31 -7.30
N CYS A 100 -10.99 -5.86 -6.46
CA CYS A 100 -11.12 -4.62 -5.71
C CYS A 100 -9.82 -3.83 -5.70
N SER A 101 -9.87 -2.67 -5.10
CA SER A 101 -8.72 -1.77 -5.03
C SER A 101 -8.76 -1.00 -3.71
N PRO A 102 -7.67 -0.93 -2.96
CA PRO A 102 -7.57 -0.14 -1.74
C PRO A 102 -7.32 1.36 -2.03
N HIS A 103 -7.50 1.79 -3.26
CA HIS A 103 -7.23 3.17 -3.66
C HIS A 103 -8.35 4.11 -3.24
N ILE A 104 -7.97 5.19 -2.57
CA ILE A 104 -8.86 6.24 -2.06
C ILE A 104 -8.82 7.43 -3.02
N SER A 105 -9.98 8.09 -3.24
CA SER A 105 -10.03 9.33 -4.02
C SER A 105 -9.18 10.40 -3.36
N GLU A 106 -8.54 11.24 -4.18
CA GLU A 106 -7.65 12.34 -3.76
C GLU A 106 -6.34 11.92 -3.08
N ILE A 107 -6.21 10.66 -2.65
CA ILE A 107 -4.98 10.11 -2.10
C ILE A 107 -4.14 9.50 -3.23
N PRO A 108 -2.85 9.84 -3.37
CA PRO A 108 -1.98 9.22 -4.35
C PRO A 108 -1.95 7.70 -4.21
N ALA A 109 -2.28 7.02 -5.29
CA ALA A 109 -2.40 5.58 -5.38
C ALA A 109 -1.30 5.00 -6.26
N VAL A 110 -0.46 4.15 -5.69
CA VAL A 110 0.65 3.49 -6.37
C VAL A 110 0.40 2.00 -6.49
N CYS A 111 0.46 1.47 -7.70
CA CYS A 111 0.48 0.03 -7.94
C CYS A 111 1.90 -0.41 -8.29
N VAL A 112 2.45 -1.34 -7.51
CA VAL A 112 3.78 -1.93 -7.75
C VAL A 112 3.62 -3.30 -8.39
N ILE A 113 4.21 -3.47 -9.56
CA ILE A 113 4.24 -4.73 -10.30
C ILE A 113 5.67 -5.03 -10.75
N ASP A 114 5.96 -6.26 -11.09
CA ASP A 114 7.30 -6.64 -11.53
C ASP A 114 7.33 -7.26 -12.94
N ASN A 115 8.44 -7.07 -13.63
CA ASN A 115 8.63 -7.57 -14.99
C ASN A 115 8.66 -9.11 -15.08
N LEU A 116 8.97 -9.81 -13.98
CA LEU A 116 9.07 -11.28 -13.97
C LEU A 116 7.74 -11.99 -13.80
N SER A 117 6.69 -11.24 -13.45
CA SER A 117 5.34 -11.81 -13.21
C SER A 117 4.64 -12.29 -14.50
N GLY A 118 5.26 -12.05 -15.66
CA GLY A 118 4.78 -12.46 -16.97
C GLY A 118 4.04 -11.33 -17.72
N ILE A 119 4.21 -11.36 -19.05
CA ILE A 119 3.80 -10.30 -19.98
C ILE A 119 2.29 -9.95 -19.93
N ASN A 120 1.45 -10.90 -19.52
CA ASN A 120 0.00 -10.71 -19.42
C ASN A 120 -0.48 -10.30 -18.04
N THR A 121 0.41 -10.20 -17.05
CA THR A 121 0.07 -9.83 -15.68
C THR A 121 -0.65 -8.49 -15.57
N PRO A 122 -0.27 -7.42 -16.30
CA PRO A 122 -1.01 -6.16 -16.22
C PRO A 122 -2.52 -6.30 -16.46
N ARG A 123 -2.93 -7.15 -17.37
CA ARG A 123 -4.35 -7.39 -17.68
C ARG A 123 -5.08 -8.17 -16.59
N LYS A 124 -4.35 -8.90 -15.71
CA LYS A 124 -4.93 -9.75 -14.68
C LYS A 124 -5.10 -9.03 -13.34
N ILE A 125 -4.35 -7.95 -13.09
CA ILE A 125 -4.35 -7.24 -11.80
C ILE A 125 -5.67 -6.48 -11.54
N GLY A 126 -6.42 -6.14 -12.58
CA GLY A 126 -7.76 -5.56 -12.45
C GLY A 126 -7.77 -4.13 -11.87
N PRO A 127 -8.72 -3.82 -10.95
CA PRO A 127 -8.95 -2.46 -10.44
C PRO A 127 -7.74 -1.81 -9.81
N MET A 128 -6.91 -2.57 -9.10
CA MET A 128 -5.70 -2.06 -8.45
C MET A 128 -4.74 -1.38 -9.43
N LEU A 129 -4.51 -1.96 -10.59
CA LEU A 129 -3.71 -1.34 -11.64
C LEU A 129 -4.50 -0.25 -12.37
N LYS A 130 -5.78 -0.51 -12.67
CA LYS A 130 -6.62 0.38 -13.48
C LYS A 130 -6.84 1.75 -12.83
N PHE A 131 -6.95 1.80 -11.51
CA PHE A 131 -7.23 3.03 -10.75
C PHE A 131 -6.02 3.63 -10.06
N ALA A 132 -4.82 3.11 -10.27
CA ALA A 132 -3.59 3.72 -9.76
C ALA A 132 -3.25 5.03 -10.51
N ASP A 133 -2.72 6.02 -9.79
CA ASP A 133 -2.17 7.24 -10.38
C ASP A 133 -0.75 7.02 -10.90
N CYS A 134 -0.02 6.13 -10.24
CA CYS A 134 1.34 5.75 -10.58
C CYS A 134 1.48 4.23 -10.59
N VAL A 135 2.11 3.70 -11.63
CA VAL A 135 2.50 2.29 -11.70
C VAL A 135 4.02 2.22 -11.62
N VAL A 136 4.50 1.56 -10.58
CA VAL A 136 5.92 1.27 -10.41
C VAL A 136 6.20 -0.11 -10.96
N ILE A 137 7.13 -0.20 -11.89
CA ILE A 137 7.59 -1.48 -12.47
C ILE A 137 8.96 -1.80 -11.89
N THR A 138 9.06 -2.92 -11.19
CA THR A 138 10.29 -3.40 -10.56
C THR A 138 10.97 -4.50 -11.38
N LYS A 139 12.17 -4.91 -10.95
CA LYS A 139 12.96 -6.01 -11.55
C LYS A 139 13.21 -5.85 -13.05
N GLY A 140 13.25 -4.61 -13.52
CA GLY A 140 13.57 -4.31 -14.92
C GLY A 140 15.02 -4.53 -15.28
N ASP A 141 15.90 -4.65 -14.31
CA ASP A 141 17.32 -4.95 -14.44
C ASP A 141 17.61 -6.42 -14.80
N ILE A 142 16.64 -7.30 -14.57
CA ILE A 142 16.78 -8.75 -14.79
C ILE A 142 16.25 -9.17 -16.18
N VAL A 143 15.57 -8.29 -16.87
CA VAL A 143 14.96 -8.55 -18.18
C VAL A 143 15.56 -7.66 -19.27
N SER A 144 15.41 -8.03 -20.53
CA SER A 144 15.86 -7.25 -21.68
C SER A 144 15.09 -5.93 -21.81
N GLN A 145 15.67 -4.98 -22.53
CA GLN A 145 14.99 -3.72 -22.83
C GLN A 145 13.68 -3.95 -23.62
N ALA A 146 13.68 -4.89 -24.54
CA ALA A 146 12.49 -5.23 -25.33
C ALA A 146 11.35 -5.73 -24.42
N GLU A 147 11.63 -6.64 -23.50
CA GLU A 147 10.64 -7.14 -22.53
C GLU A 147 10.10 -6.01 -21.65
N ARG A 148 10.96 -5.09 -21.18
CA ARG A 148 10.54 -3.91 -20.41
C ARG A 148 9.58 -3.04 -21.19
N GLU A 149 9.85 -2.74 -22.45
CA GLU A 149 8.99 -1.90 -23.28
C GLU A 149 7.66 -2.58 -23.59
N VAL A 150 7.66 -3.88 -23.88
CA VAL A 150 6.43 -4.65 -24.09
C VAL A 150 5.60 -4.72 -22.81
N PHE A 151 6.22 -4.97 -21.66
CA PHE A 151 5.51 -4.98 -20.37
C PHE A 151 4.89 -3.60 -20.06
N LYS A 152 5.66 -2.54 -20.22
CA LYS A 152 5.20 -1.15 -20.07
C LYS A 152 4.06 -0.82 -21.02
N PHE A 153 4.12 -1.27 -22.28
CA PHE A 153 3.02 -1.14 -23.24
C PHE A 153 1.75 -1.82 -22.72
N ASN A 154 1.85 -3.06 -22.21
CA ASN A 154 0.72 -3.77 -21.64
C ASN A 154 0.13 -3.07 -20.40
N VAL A 155 0.95 -2.48 -19.56
CA VAL A 155 0.50 -1.61 -18.45
C VAL A 155 -0.30 -0.44 -19.00
N ARG A 156 0.20 0.23 -20.05
CA ARG A 156 -0.45 1.37 -20.69
C ARG A 156 -1.79 1.00 -21.31
N GLN A 157 -1.96 -0.22 -21.81
CA GLN A 157 -3.25 -0.71 -22.33
C GLN A 157 -4.31 -0.84 -21.23
N VAL A 158 -3.92 -1.13 -19.99
CA VAL A 158 -4.84 -1.27 -18.85
C VAL A 158 -5.12 0.08 -18.19
N ASN A 159 -4.08 0.90 -18.04
CA ASN A 159 -4.19 2.23 -17.43
C ASN A 159 -3.46 3.27 -18.30
N THR A 160 -4.22 3.97 -19.11
CA THR A 160 -3.70 4.98 -20.04
C THR A 160 -3.23 6.27 -19.35
N LYS A 161 -3.72 6.52 -18.13
CA LYS A 161 -3.49 7.78 -17.41
C LYS A 161 -2.34 7.69 -16.41
N ALA A 162 -2.07 6.51 -15.85
CA ALA A 162 -1.06 6.35 -14.81
C ALA A 162 0.33 6.80 -15.26
N LYS A 163 1.07 7.42 -14.36
CA LYS A 163 2.51 7.64 -14.53
C LYS A 163 3.23 6.30 -14.36
N ILE A 164 4.04 5.90 -15.31
CA ILE A 164 4.82 4.67 -15.23
C ILE A 164 6.26 5.04 -14.85
N ILE A 165 6.76 4.43 -13.77
CA ILE A 165 8.12 4.64 -13.25
C ILE A 165 8.77 3.26 -13.05
N PHE A 166 9.96 3.08 -13.59
CA PHE A 166 10.78 1.92 -13.26
C PHE A 166 11.57 2.20 -11.99
N VAL A 167 11.53 1.28 -11.02
CA VAL A 167 12.29 1.37 -9.78
C VAL A 167 13.02 0.06 -9.53
N ASN A 168 14.33 0.15 -9.32
CA ASN A 168 15.09 -0.97 -8.78
C ASN A 168 15.04 -0.90 -7.25
N GLY A 169 14.36 -1.85 -6.61
CA GLY A 169 14.16 -1.88 -5.15
C GLY A 169 15.44 -2.19 -4.35
N ILE A 170 16.53 -2.60 -5.00
CA ILE A 170 17.82 -2.87 -4.35
C ILE A 170 18.69 -1.62 -4.40
N THR A 171 18.91 -1.07 -5.60
CA THR A 171 19.81 0.07 -5.81
C THR A 171 19.16 1.43 -5.56
N GLY A 172 17.83 1.50 -5.54
CA GLY A 172 17.08 2.76 -5.45
C GLY A 172 17.00 3.53 -6.78
N GLN A 173 17.55 3.02 -7.88
CA GLN A 173 17.42 3.68 -9.17
C GLN A 173 15.95 3.89 -9.52
N GLY A 174 15.57 5.12 -9.85
CA GLY A 174 14.19 5.51 -10.14
C GLY A 174 13.38 5.99 -8.92
N ALA A 175 13.81 5.72 -7.68
CA ALA A 175 13.11 6.14 -6.47
C ALA A 175 12.97 7.67 -6.37
N PHE A 176 13.96 8.43 -6.84
CA PHE A 176 13.87 9.89 -6.91
C PHE A 176 12.69 10.39 -7.74
N MET A 177 12.42 9.74 -8.88
CA MET A 177 11.27 10.12 -9.73
C MET A 177 9.94 9.83 -9.05
N LEU A 178 9.87 8.75 -8.28
CA LEU A 178 8.70 8.40 -7.47
C LEU A 178 8.53 9.40 -6.33
N ALA A 179 9.58 9.72 -5.59
CA ALA A 179 9.57 10.70 -4.50
C ALA A 179 9.15 12.09 -5.02
N LYS A 180 9.71 12.55 -6.15
CA LYS A 180 9.31 13.81 -6.79
C LYS A 180 7.81 13.85 -7.14
N TYR A 181 7.25 12.72 -7.53
CA TYR A 181 5.82 12.60 -7.84
C TYR A 181 4.96 12.67 -6.57
N LEU A 182 5.36 11.99 -5.49
CA LEU A 182 4.54 11.81 -4.30
C LEU A 182 4.70 12.92 -3.25
N LYS A 183 5.81 13.64 -3.21
CA LYS A 183 6.07 14.66 -2.18
C LYS A 183 5.05 15.80 -2.14
N ASN A 184 4.34 16.04 -3.24
CA ASN A 184 3.33 17.10 -3.36
C ASN A 184 1.91 16.57 -3.08
N ALA A 185 1.75 15.39 -2.48
CA ALA A 185 0.46 14.89 -2.03
C ALA A 185 -0.23 15.89 -1.10
N VAL A 186 -1.56 15.93 -1.16
CA VAL A 186 -2.37 16.80 -0.30
C VAL A 186 -2.24 16.37 1.15
N ASP A 187 -2.23 17.33 2.06
CA ASP A 187 -2.28 17.06 3.49
C ASP A 187 -3.71 16.72 3.91
N ILE A 188 -3.84 15.72 4.76
CA ILE A 188 -5.10 15.25 5.33
C ILE A 188 -5.03 15.20 6.85
N THR A 189 -6.20 15.31 7.47
CA THR A 189 -6.41 15.10 8.92
C THR A 189 -7.24 13.85 9.20
N ASP A 190 -8.12 13.51 8.29
CA ASP A 190 -9.04 12.37 8.37
C ASP A 190 -9.48 11.93 6.97
N LEU A 191 -10.37 10.94 6.89
CA LEU A 191 -10.91 10.40 5.63
C LEU A 191 -12.44 10.56 5.53
N SER A 192 -13.07 11.41 6.36
CA SER A 192 -14.53 11.46 6.56
C SER A 192 -15.33 11.71 5.28
N ASP A 193 -14.80 12.54 4.37
CA ASP A 193 -15.46 12.87 3.11
C ASP A 193 -14.90 12.12 1.90
N MET A 194 -13.93 11.25 2.12
CA MET A 194 -13.25 10.53 1.06
C MET A 194 -13.97 9.23 0.70
N ARG A 195 -13.80 8.80 -0.53
CA ARG A 195 -14.38 7.58 -1.07
C ARG A 195 -13.32 6.69 -1.69
N LEU A 196 -13.57 5.41 -1.72
CA LEU A 196 -12.80 4.49 -2.54
C LEU A 196 -13.01 4.79 -4.02
N ARG A 197 -11.97 4.61 -4.81
CA ARG A 197 -12.04 4.69 -6.27
C ARG A 197 -12.76 3.51 -6.90
N PHE A 198 -12.97 2.46 -6.12
CA PHE A 198 -13.70 1.25 -6.49
C PHE A 198 -14.50 0.77 -5.27
N THR A 199 -15.40 -0.16 -5.48
CA THR A 199 -16.30 -0.63 -4.41
C THR A 199 -15.58 -1.32 -3.27
N THR A 200 -16.09 -1.17 -2.05
CA THR A 200 -15.60 -1.88 -0.87
C THR A 200 -15.69 -3.39 -1.07
N PRO A 201 -14.59 -4.12 -0.86
CA PRO A 201 -14.62 -5.57 -0.91
C PRO A 201 -15.44 -6.14 0.26
N ALA A 202 -16.23 -7.16 -0.01
CA ALA A 202 -16.92 -7.89 1.04
C ALA A 202 -15.98 -8.85 1.75
N SER A 203 -16.13 -9.01 3.07
CA SER A 203 -15.34 -9.95 3.87
C SER A 203 -15.66 -11.42 3.54
N VAL A 204 -16.88 -11.69 3.12
CA VAL A 204 -17.33 -12.98 2.60
C VAL A 204 -17.33 -12.88 1.08
N CYS A 205 -16.58 -13.70 0.42
CA CYS A 205 -16.14 -13.60 -0.98
C CYS A 205 -17.26 -13.63 -2.05
N SER A 206 -18.37 -12.95 -1.87
CA SER A 206 -19.41 -13.07 -2.87
C SER A 206 -19.68 -11.82 -3.69
N TYR A 207 -19.73 -10.63 -3.14
CA TYR A 207 -19.97 -9.43 -3.96
C TYR A 207 -19.61 -8.16 -3.20
N CYS A 208 -19.00 -7.20 -3.88
CA CYS A 208 -18.99 -5.83 -3.43
C CYS A 208 -20.42 -5.31 -3.42
N THR A 209 -20.82 -4.66 -2.34
CA THR A 209 -22.14 -4.08 -2.17
C THR A 209 -22.35 -2.79 -2.98
N GLY A 210 -21.32 -2.35 -3.71
CA GLY A 210 -21.28 -1.06 -4.39
C GLY A 210 -20.91 0.10 -3.47
N GLU A 211 -20.60 -0.16 -2.19
CA GLU A 211 -20.20 0.87 -1.25
C GLU A 211 -18.81 1.43 -1.57
N THR A 212 -18.66 2.72 -1.45
CA THR A 212 -17.38 3.44 -1.66
C THR A 212 -17.01 4.31 -0.46
N ARG A 213 -17.92 4.50 0.50
CA ARG A 213 -17.66 5.30 1.71
C ARG A 213 -16.73 4.54 2.65
N ILE A 214 -15.89 5.30 3.37
CA ILE A 214 -14.91 4.77 4.31
C ILE A 214 -15.41 5.02 5.72
N GLY A 215 -15.61 3.96 6.51
CA GLY A 215 -16.12 4.05 7.87
C GLY A 215 -16.62 2.68 8.34
N GLU A 216 -16.67 2.45 9.63
CA GLU A 216 -17.15 1.19 10.20
C GLU A 216 -18.64 0.96 9.89
N GLU A 217 -19.43 2.02 9.93
CA GLU A 217 -20.86 2.04 9.65
C GLU A 217 -21.22 1.62 8.22
N PHE A 218 -20.25 1.64 7.31
CA PHE A 218 -20.43 1.25 5.90
C PHE A 218 -19.90 -0.14 5.59
N GLN A 219 -19.25 -0.80 6.56
CA GLN A 219 -18.67 -2.12 6.35
C GLN A 219 -19.73 -3.22 6.50
N ASN A 220 -19.65 -4.23 5.62
CA ASN A 220 -20.50 -5.41 5.69
C ASN A 220 -19.64 -6.66 5.93
N GLY A 221 -20.15 -7.55 6.81
CA GLY A 221 -19.51 -8.82 7.11
C GLY A 221 -18.53 -8.73 8.29
N MET A 222 -17.61 -9.69 8.35
CA MET A 222 -16.67 -9.80 9.47
C MET A 222 -15.57 -8.73 9.34
N MET A 223 -15.44 -7.91 10.35
CA MET A 223 -14.33 -6.96 10.49
C MET A 223 -13.28 -7.50 11.46
N LYS A 224 -12.04 -7.20 11.20
CA LYS A 224 -10.91 -7.43 12.10
C LYS A 224 -10.18 -6.12 12.31
N LYS A 225 -9.96 -5.74 13.55
CA LYS A 225 -9.27 -4.50 13.91
C LYS A 225 -7.79 -4.74 14.20
N MET A 226 -6.99 -3.73 13.86
CA MET A 226 -5.58 -3.62 14.25
C MET A 226 -5.47 -2.77 15.51
N GLU A 227 -4.46 -3.06 16.31
CA GLU A 227 -4.06 -2.21 17.42
C GLU A 227 -2.97 -1.24 16.95
N PHE A 228 -3.13 0.04 17.31
CA PHE A 228 -2.15 1.09 17.04
C PHE A 228 -1.59 1.62 18.36
N PRO A 229 -0.29 1.90 18.45
CA PRO A 229 0.31 2.48 19.66
C PRO A 229 -0.36 3.80 20.02
N THR A 230 -0.64 4.01 21.32
CA THR A 230 -1.37 5.18 21.84
C THR A 230 -0.47 6.38 22.13
N SER A 231 0.87 6.22 22.12
CA SER A 231 1.83 7.31 22.35
C SER A 231 3.18 7.04 21.69
N HIS A 232 3.97 8.11 21.49
CA HIS A 232 5.35 8.03 20.96
C HIS A 232 6.31 7.19 21.80
N HIS A 233 5.97 6.89 23.06
CA HIS A 233 6.82 6.10 23.96
C HIS A 233 6.65 4.59 23.77
N ASP A 234 5.54 4.12 23.17
CA ASP A 234 5.26 2.70 22.99
C ASP A 234 5.66 2.18 21.61
N ALA A 235 6.12 3.05 20.73
CA ALA A 235 6.72 2.68 19.45
C ALA A 235 8.18 2.22 19.62
N ALA A 236 8.43 1.31 20.57
CA ALA A 236 9.67 0.55 20.57
C ALA A 236 9.68 -0.38 19.35
N PRO A 237 10.82 -0.57 18.68
CA PRO A 237 10.92 -1.52 17.61
C PRO A 237 10.53 -2.91 18.12
N GLY A 238 9.50 -3.53 17.54
CA GLY A 238 9.16 -4.92 17.80
C GLY A 238 7.78 -5.28 18.34
N ALA A 239 6.82 -4.37 18.45
CA ALA A 239 5.44 -4.73 18.82
C ALA A 239 4.71 -5.42 17.64
N ALA A 240 5.09 -6.65 17.35
CA ALA A 240 4.20 -7.58 16.63
C ALA A 240 3.04 -7.89 17.60
N ALA A 241 1.83 -7.44 17.27
CA ALA A 241 0.64 -7.82 18.00
C ALA A 241 0.47 -9.35 17.91
N GLU A 242 0.91 -10.06 18.95
CA GLU A 242 0.62 -11.48 19.11
C GLU A 242 -0.90 -11.64 19.21
N THR A 243 -1.49 -12.12 18.15
CA THR A 243 -2.90 -12.51 18.14
C THR A 243 -3.03 -13.72 19.06
N GLY A 244 -3.73 -13.53 20.19
CA GLY A 244 -4.04 -14.55 21.17
C GLY A 244 -4.48 -15.86 20.51
N GLY A 245 -3.78 -16.92 20.85
CA GLY A 245 -4.13 -18.27 20.45
C GLY A 245 -5.51 -18.63 21.00
N GLN A 246 -6.46 -18.84 20.12
CA GLN A 246 -7.61 -19.64 20.48
C GLN A 246 -7.21 -21.10 20.42
N LYS A 247 -7.20 -21.72 21.61
CA LYS A 247 -7.22 -23.17 21.77
C LYS A 247 -8.53 -23.71 21.20
N GLU A 248 -8.40 -24.79 20.41
CA GLU A 248 -9.40 -25.70 19.87
C GLU A 248 -10.33 -25.16 18.78
#